data_dbb8fd8760bc55ba5f388c8a15df7641
#
_entry.id   dbb8fd8760bc55ba5f388c8a15df7641
#
_cell.length_a   1.000
_cell.length_b   1.000
_cell.length_c   1.000
_cell.angle_alpha   90.00
_cell.angle_beta   90.00
_cell.angle_gamma   90.00
#
_symmetry.space_group_name_H-M   'P 1'
#
loop_
_entity.id
_entity.type
_entity.pdbx_description
1 polymer ?
#
loop_
_entity_poly.entity_id
_entity_poly.type
_entity_poly.pdbx_seq_one_letter_code
_entity_poly.pdbx_strand_id
1 'polypeptide(L)'
;MNFPPHVSVCAYRAVEPLTAVGIQGLIRDYGWDKPTFRYEDALISRARSIEATQFLRRTASDVLLFVDDDIVFDPADAVKLTSACTTERPVIGAPYLVRSGRHLSSRLFEGQEIECKDNAELVEVQHVATGFMAIHRSV
;
A
#
# COMPACT_ATOMS: atom_id res chain seq x y z
N MET A 1 0.14 14.95 17.54
CA MET A 1 -0.14 15.34 16.13
C MET A 1 -0.22 14.07 15.32
N ASN A 2 -1.33 13.82 14.63
CA ASN A 2 -1.38 12.71 13.69
C ASN A 2 -0.77 13.18 12.36
N PHE A 3 0.39 12.64 12.01
CA PHE A 3 0.99 12.88 10.70
C PHE A 3 0.27 12.03 9.65
N PRO A 4 0.12 12.52 8.41
CA PRO A 4 -0.44 11.71 7.34
C PRO A 4 0.42 10.46 7.09
N PRO A 5 -0.15 9.38 6.56
CA PRO A 5 0.62 8.22 6.15
C PRO A 5 1.72 8.59 5.15
N HIS A 6 2.87 7.93 5.28
CA HIS A 6 3.97 8.09 4.32
C HIS A 6 3.77 7.15 3.14
N VAL A 7 3.75 7.68 1.92
CA VAL A 7 3.61 6.90 0.69
C VAL A 7 4.98 6.62 0.08
N SER A 8 5.26 5.39 -0.25
CA SER A 8 6.46 4.98 -0.97
C SER A 8 6.09 4.20 -2.24
N VAL A 9 6.61 4.64 -3.37
CA VAL A 9 6.41 4.02 -4.67
C VAL A 9 7.72 3.42 -5.16
N CYS A 10 7.75 2.09 -5.28
CA CYS A 10 8.90 1.38 -5.86
C CYS A 10 8.61 1.11 -7.34
N ALA A 11 9.27 1.86 -8.22
CA ALA A 11 9.11 1.78 -9.66
C ALA A 11 10.41 1.38 -10.34
N TYR A 12 10.35 0.44 -11.30
CA TYR A 12 11.54 0.07 -12.04
C TYR A 12 11.94 1.14 -13.06
N ARG A 13 10.98 1.68 -13.80
CA ARG A 13 11.24 2.70 -14.85
C ARG A 13 10.37 3.93 -14.71
N ALA A 14 9.06 3.74 -14.60
CA ALA A 14 8.09 4.82 -14.57
C ALA A 14 6.85 4.39 -13.78
N VAL A 15 6.10 5.36 -13.29
CA VAL A 15 4.78 5.14 -12.67
C VAL A 15 3.73 5.21 -13.77
N GLU A 16 2.82 4.25 -13.79
CA GLU A 16 1.69 4.25 -14.72
C GLU A 16 0.80 5.49 -14.51
N PRO A 17 0.25 6.09 -15.58
CA PRO A 17 -0.50 7.33 -15.48
C PRO A 17 -1.66 7.30 -14.47
N LEU A 18 -2.42 6.21 -14.41
CA LEU A 18 -3.55 6.09 -13.49
C LEU A 18 -3.11 5.92 -12.03
N THR A 19 -1.99 5.26 -11.78
CA THR A 19 -1.36 5.21 -10.46
C THR A 19 -0.93 6.62 -10.01
N ALA A 20 -0.33 7.39 -10.92
CA ALA A 20 0.04 8.78 -10.65
C ALA A 20 -1.17 9.66 -10.33
N VAL A 21 -2.30 9.47 -11.00
CA VAL A 21 -3.57 10.17 -10.70
C VAL A 21 -4.05 9.86 -9.28
N GLY A 22 -4.03 8.59 -8.86
CA GLY A 22 -4.37 8.19 -7.50
C GLY A 22 -3.48 8.88 -6.46
N ILE A 23 -2.17 8.88 -6.69
CA ILE A 23 -1.19 9.55 -5.82
C ILE A 23 -1.45 11.06 -5.74
N GLN A 24 -1.70 11.71 -6.87
CA GLN A 24 -2.04 13.14 -6.90
C GLN A 24 -3.33 13.43 -6.14
N GLY A 25 -4.32 12.55 -6.20
CA GLY A 25 -5.55 12.65 -5.42
C GLY A 25 -5.30 12.63 -3.92
N LEU A 26 -4.39 11.79 -3.42
CA LEU A 26 -4.01 11.80 -2.00
C LEU A 26 -3.45 13.15 -1.54
N ILE A 27 -2.59 13.76 -2.37
CA ILE A 27 -2.00 15.06 -2.05
C ILE A 27 -3.06 16.16 -2.11
N ARG A 28 -3.83 16.22 -3.20
CA ARG A 28 -4.77 17.31 -3.46
C ARG A 28 -5.98 17.28 -2.53
N ASP A 29 -6.59 16.10 -2.35
CA ASP A 29 -7.90 15.97 -1.72
C ASP A 29 -7.80 15.62 -0.23
N TYR A 30 -6.70 14.99 0.20
CA TYR A 30 -6.48 14.54 1.57
C TYR A 30 -5.30 15.22 2.27
N GLY A 31 -4.56 16.09 1.57
CA GLY A 31 -3.45 16.84 2.14
C GLY A 31 -2.25 15.98 2.56
N TRP A 32 -2.07 14.81 1.93
CA TRP A 32 -0.93 13.95 2.22
C TRP A 32 0.37 14.56 1.69
N ASP A 33 1.48 14.21 2.32
CA ASP A 33 2.80 14.63 1.87
C ASP A 33 3.16 13.98 0.52
N LYS A 34 4.14 14.58 -0.16
CA LYS A 34 4.67 14.02 -1.40
C LYS A 34 5.26 12.64 -1.14
N PRO A 35 4.96 11.64 -1.98
CA PRO A 35 5.52 10.30 -1.84
C PRO A 35 7.02 10.29 -2.08
N THR A 36 7.69 9.29 -1.53
CA THR A 36 9.04 8.91 -1.97
C THR A 36 8.94 7.98 -3.17
N PHE A 37 9.88 8.12 -4.10
CA PHE A 37 10.00 7.26 -5.27
C PHE A 37 11.37 6.57 -5.26
N ARG A 38 11.35 5.25 -5.43
CA ARG A 38 12.55 4.44 -5.64
C ARG A 38 12.56 3.91 -7.06
N TYR A 39 13.45 4.44 -7.88
CA TYR A 39 13.61 4.04 -9.28
C TYR A 39 14.82 3.14 -9.48
N GLU A 40 14.82 2.39 -10.59
CA GLU A 40 15.96 1.64 -11.11
C GLU A 40 16.52 0.54 -10.19
N ASP A 41 15.75 0.11 -9.19
CA ASP A 41 16.13 -1.01 -8.36
C ASP A 41 15.42 -2.30 -8.84
N ALA A 42 16.18 -3.16 -9.53
CA ALA A 42 15.67 -4.43 -10.05
C ALA A 42 15.27 -5.43 -8.96
N LEU A 43 15.73 -5.23 -7.72
CA LEU A 43 15.39 -6.08 -6.57
C LEU A 43 14.35 -5.38 -5.71
N ILE A 44 13.07 -5.67 -5.98
CA ILE A 44 11.95 -5.05 -5.27
C ILE A 44 12.03 -5.21 -3.73
N SER A 45 12.52 -6.34 -3.24
CA SER A 45 12.73 -6.56 -1.81
C SER A 45 13.75 -5.61 -1.23
N ARG A 46 14.85 -5.34 -1.94
CA ARG A 46 15.86 -4.36 -1.52
C ARG A 46 15.29 -2.94 -1.55
N ALA A 47 14.59 -2.58 -2.61
CA ALA A 47 13.94 -1.28 -2.73
C ALA A 47 13.01 -1.01 -1.53
N ARG A 48 12.11 -1.95 -1.23
CA ARG A 48 11.19 -1.83 -0.09
C ARG A 48 11.89 -1.79 1.25
N SER A 49 12.96 -2.57 1.45
CA SER A 49 13.74 -2.53 2.70
C SER A 49 14.42 -1.18 2.92
N ILE A 50 14.92 -0.55 1.85
CA ILE A 50 15.51 0.79 1.93
C ILE A 50 14.42 1.81 2.28
N GLU A 51 13.28 1.78 1.61
CA GLU A 51 12.16 2.71 1.86
C GLU A 51 11.59 2.55 3.27
N ALA A 52 11.40 1.32 3.76
CA ALA A 52 10.99 1.07 5.14
C ALA A 52 12.01 1.64 6.15
N THR A 53 13.31 1.47 5.89
CA THR A 53 14.37 2.04 6.73
C THR A 53 14.33 3.56 6.74
N GLN A 54 14.10 4.19 5.57
CA GLN A 54 13.99 5.65 5.48
C GLN A 54 12.73 6.16 6.18
N PHE A 55 11.60 5.48 6.02
CA PHE A 55 10.38 5.76 6.74
C PHE A 55 10.62 5.81 8.26
N LEU A 56 11.21 4.76 8.82
CA LEU A 56 11.49 4.67 10.26
C LEU A 56 12.42 5.77 10.77
N ARG A 57 13.40 6.18 9.96
CA ARG A 57 14.45 7.13 10.36
C ARG A 57 14.11 8.59 10.09
N ARG A 58 13.27 8.88 9.09
CA ARG A 58 13.11 10.24 8.54
C ARG A 58 11.70 10.79 8.59
N THR A 59 10.72 9.98 8.96
CA THR A 59 9.33 10.44 9.04
C THR A 59 8.80 10.32 10.46
N ALA A 60 7.79 11.14 10.80
CA ALA A 60 7.05 11.04 12.04
C ALA A 60 5.69 10.31 11.83
N SER A 61 5.41 9.85 10.62
CA SER A 61 4.20 9.09 10.30
C SER A 61 4.19 7.74 11.00
N ASP A 62 3.02 7.29 11.43
CA ASP A 62 2.86 5.97 12.05
C ASP A 62 2.65 4.87 11.03
N VAL A 63 2.23 5.21 9.81
CA VAL A 63 1.88 4.25 8.76
C VAL A 63 2.68 4.53 7.49
N LEU A 64 3.28 3.48 6.94
CA LEU A 64 3.88 3.45 5.61
C LEU A 64 2.92 2.75 4.64
N LEU A 65 2.58 3.41 3.53
CA LEU A 65 1.83 2.82 2.43
C LEU A 65 2.78 2.53 1.26
N PHE A 66 2.95 1.27 0.92
CA PHE A 66 3.58 0.86 -0.33
C PHE A 66 2.54 0.84 -1.45
N VAL A 67 2.90 1.43 -2.58
CA VAL A 67 2.13 1.40 -3.83
C VAL A 67 3.07 0.98 -4.95
N ASP A 68 2.77 -0.11 -5.66
CA ASP A 68 3.52 -0.48 -6.86
C ASP A 68 3.18 0.47 -8.02
N ASP A 69 4.07 0.59 -8.96
CA ASP A 69 4.02 1.56 -10.06
C ASP A 69 2.88 1.35 -11.06
N ASP A 70 2.20 0.21 -10.98
CA ASP A 70 1.09 -0.19 -11.86
C ASP A 70 -0.25 -0.45 -11.12
N ILE A 71 -0.35 -0.05 -9.87
CA ILE A 71 -1.59 -0.19 -9.09
C ILE A 71 -2.50 1.03 -9.29
N VAL A 72 -3.67 0.79 -9.85
CA VAL A 72 -4.74 1.78 -9.98
C VAL A 72 -5.63 1.71 -8.74
N PHE A 73 -5.82 2.84 -8.07
CA PHE A 73 -6.61 2.91 -6.84
C PHE A 73 -7.37 4.23 -6.71
N ASP A 74 -8.47 4.20 -5.98
CA ASP A 74 -9.14 5.41 -5.52
C ASP A 74 -8.41 5.95 -4.27
N PRO A 75 -8.09 7.25 -4.20
CA PRO A 75 -7.51 7.86 -3.00
C PRO A 75 -8.28 7.55 -1.71
N ALA A 76 -9.62 7.47 -1.77
CA ALA A 76 -10.44 7.10 -0.62
C ALA A 76 -10.13 5.69 -0.09
N ASP A 77 -9.78 4.75 -0.96
CA ASP A 77 -9.44 3.39 -0.56
C ASP A 77 -8.07 3.34 0.14
N ALA A 78 -7.11 4.15 -0.30
CA ALA A 78 -5.83 4.32 0.40
C ALA A 78 -6.04 4.89 1.82
N VAL A 79 -6.94 5.88 1.97
CA VAL A 79 -7.29 6.45 3.27
C VAL A 79 -7.96 5.41 4.17
N LYS A 80 -8.91 4.63 3.65
CA LYS A 80 -9.54 3.53 4.40
C LYS A 80 -8.51 2.49 4.85
N LEU A 81 -7.63 2.05 3.93
CA LEU A 81 -6.61 1.05 4.20
C LEU A 81 -5.66 1.50 5.30
N THR A 82 -5.13 2.71 5.19
CA THR A 82 -4.17 3.25 6.16
C THR A 82 -4.81 3.58 7.51
N SER A 83 -6.07 4.01 7.53
CA SER A 83 -6.83 4.23 8.76
C SER A 83 -7.12 2.94 9.53
N ALA A 84 -7.25 1.82 8.83
CA ALA A 84 -7.44 0.51 9.44
C ALA A 84 -6.12 -0.11 9.95
N CYS A 85 -4.96 0.42 9.51
CA CYS A 85 -3.63 -0.03 9.91
C CYS A 85 -3.27 0.57 11.29
N THR A 86 -3.19 -0.28 12.30
CA THR A 86 -2.99 0.12 13.70
C THR A 86 -1.97 -0.78 14.37
N THR A 87 -1.60 -0.50 15.62
CA THR A 87 -0.74 -1.39 16.43
C THR A 87 -1.31 -2.80 16.61
N GLU A 88 -2.63 -2.94 16.60
CA GLU A 88 -3.32 -4.23 16.72
C GLU A 88 -3.41 -4.97 15.38
N ARG A 89 -3.41 -4.22 14.30
CA ARG A 89 -3.46 -4.71 12.92
C ARG A 89 -2.35 -4.04 12.10
N PRO A 90 -1.11 -4.41 12.37
CA PRO A 90 0.03 -3.63 11.89
C PRO A 90 0.38 -3.83 10.42
N VAL A 91 -0.23 -4.80 9.75
CA VAL A 91 -0.05 -5.03 8.30
C VAL A 91 -1.40 -5.25 7.65
N ILE A 92 -1.77 -4.39 6.71
CA ILE A 92 -3.02 -4.50 5.95
C ILE A 92 -2.72 -4.29 4.48
N GLY A 93 -3.31 -5.12 3.62
CA GLY A 93 -3.24 -4.96 2.17
C GLY A 93 -4.60 -5.03 1.52
N ALA A 94 -4.78 -4.34 0.41
CA ALA A 94 -5.93 -4.52 -0.44
C ALA A 94 -5.68 -5.66 -1.42
N PRO A 95 -6.63 -6.58 -1.63
CA PRO A 95 -6.54 -7.56 -2.68
C PRO A 95 -6.69 -6.87 -4.05
N TYR A 96 -5.89 -7.27 -5.01
CA TYR A 96 -6.00 -6.87 -6.40
C TYR A 96 -5.81 -8.09 -7.31
N LEU A 97 -6.32 -8.02 -8.53
CA LEU A 97 -6.14 -9.09 -9.49
C LEU A 97 -4.70 -9.08 -10.02
N VAL A 98 -4.06 -10.24 -10.02
CA VAL A 98 -2.78 -10.40 -10.71
C VAL A 98 -2.96 -10.21 -12.22
N ARG A 99 -1.90 -9.90 -12.95
CA ARG A 99 -1.94 -9.58 -14.40
C ARG A 99 -2.67 -10.62 -15.26
N SER A 100 -2.75 -11.87 -14.83
CA SER A 100 -3.54 -12.91 -15.50
C SER A 100 -5.05 -12.68 -15.40
N GLY A 101 -5.52 -11.80 -14.51
CA GLY A 101 -6.93 -11.51 -14.26
C GLY A 101 -7.74 -12.66 -13.62
N ARG A 102 -7.06 -13.74 -13.21
CA ARG A 102 -7.73 -14.97 -12.73
C ARG A 102 -7.62 -15.21 -11.23
N HIS A 103 -6.64 -14.59 -10.57
CA HIS A 103 -6.36 -14.82 -9.16
C HIS A 103 -6.19 -13.53 -8.41
N LEU A 104 -6.59 -13.53 -7.13
CA LEU A 104 -6.28 -12.44 -6.21
C LEU A 104 -4.82 -12.50 -5.77
N SER A 105 -4.26 -11.35 -5.48
CA SER A 105 -2.88 -11.19 -5.04
C SER A 105 -2.63 -11.61 -3.60
N SER A 106 -3.68 -11.74 -2.78
CA SER A 106 -3.59 -12.19 -1.39
C SER A 106 -3.88 -13.69 -1.28
N ARG A 107 -3.18 -14.36 -0.34
CA ARG A 107 -3.40 -15.78 -0.08
C ARG A 107 -4.27 -15.95 1.15
N LEU A 108 -5.40 -16.63 0.96
CA LEU A 108 -6.36 -16.99 1.99
C LEU A 108 -5.92 -18.24 2.77
N PHE A 109 -6.44 -18.38 3.98
CA PHE A 109 -6.47 -19.69 4.66
C PHE A 109 -7.44 -20.62 3.93
N GLU A 110 -7.25 -21.94 4.11
CA GLU A 110 -8.12 -22.93 3.51
C GLU A 110 -9.58 -22.70 3.92
N GLY A 111 -10.50 -22.74 2.97
CA GLY A 111 -11.94 -22.53 3.20
C GLY A 111 -12.37 -21.07 3.28
N GLN A 112 -11.48 -20.10 3.15
CA GLN A 112 -11.83 -18.68 3.05
C GLN A 112 -12.16 -18.28 1.61
N GLU A 113 -13.21 -17.46 1.46
CA GLU A 113 -13.52 -16.74 0.22
C GLU A 113 -13.47 -15.23 0.49
N ILE A 114 -12.77 -14.48 -0.38
CA ILE A 114 -12.87 -13.02 -0.37
C ILE A 114 -13.95 -12.63 -1.37
N GLU A 115 -15.03 -12.07 -0.87
CA GLU A 115 -16.00 -11.36 -1.70
C GLU A 115 -15.56 -9.88 -1.79
N CYS A 116 -15.24 -9.44 -3.00
CA CYS A 116 -15.01 -8.01 -3.27
C CYS A 116 -16.37 -7.29 -3.25
N LYS A 117 -16.79 -6.82 -2.09
CA LYS A 117 -17.98 -5.98 -1.90
C LYS A 117 -17.56 -4.57 -1.50
N ASP A 118 -18.35 -3.58 -1.86
CA ASP A 118 -18.07 -2.15 -1.58
C ASP A 118 -17.89 -1.82 -0.09
N ASN A 119 -18.34 -2.70 0.81
CA ASN A 119 -18.21 -2.59 2.26
C ASN A 119 -17.58 -3.84 2.88
N ALA A 120 -16.58 -4.41 2.22
CA ALA A 120 -15.91 -5.61 2.72
C ALA A 120 -15.31 -5.37 4.10
N GLU A 121 -15.62 -6.27 5.04
CA GLU A 121 -14.98 -6.33 6.34
C GLU A 121 -13.51 -6.74 6.19
N LEU A 122 -12.69 -6.37 7.18
CA LEU A 122 -11.32 -6.84 7.26
C LEU A 122 -11.32 -8.34 7.51
N VAL A 123 -10.58 -9.06 6.69
CA VAL A 123 -10.43 -10.53 6.79
C VAL A 123 -8.97 -10.84 7.08
N GLU A 124 -8.73 -11.66 8.11
CA GLU A 124 -7.39 -12.17 8.37
C GLU A 124 -7.00 -13.14 7.27
N VAL A 125 -5.80 -12.97 6.72
CA VAL A 125 -5.31 -13.75 5.59
C VAL A 125 -3.92 -14.32 5.88
N GLN A 126 -3.56 -15.38 5.19
CA GLN A 126 -2.24 -16.00 5.36
C GLN A 126 -1.11 -15.15 4.81
N HIS A 127 -1.35 -14.46 3.69
CA HIS A 127 -0.36 -13.57 3.05
C HIS A 127 -1.06 -12.36 2.46
N VAL A 128 -0.42 -11.21 2.62
CA VAL A 128 -0.79 -9.94 1.99
C VAL A 128 0.17 -9.65 0.85
N ALA A 129 -0.37 -9.30 -0.30
CA ALA A 129 0.44 -8.84 -1.42
C ALA A 129 0.94 -7.41 -1.18
N THR A 130 2.15 -7.16 -1.60
CA THR A 130 2.89 -5.94 -1.25
C THR A 130 2.64 -4.76 -2.19
N GLY A 131 1.91 -4.96 -3.30
CA GLY A 131 1.67 -3.92 -4.31
C GLY A 131 0.77 -2.77 -3.83
N PHE A 132 -0.10 -3.05 -2.85
CA PHE A 132 -0.91 -2.02 -2.17
C PHE A 132 -1.08 -2.41 -0.71
N MET A 133 -0.11 -2.02 0.12
CA MET A 133 0.03 -2.53 1.48
C MET A 133 0.42 -1.41 2.46
N ALA A 134 -0.32 -1.30 3.55
CA ALA A 134 -0.01 -0.43 4.68
C ALA A 134 0.68 -1.21 5.80
N ILE A 135 1.72 -0.63 6.38
CA ILE A 135 2.48 -1.19 7.51
C ILE A 135 2.57 -0.14 8.60
N HIS A 136 2.18 -0.51 9.82
CA HIS A 136 2.35 0.34 10.99
C HIS A 136 3.79 0.25 11.51
N ARG A 137 4.36 1.36 11.97
CA ARG A 137 5.77 1.44 12.41
C ARG A 137 6.12 0.60 13.66
N SER A 138 5.15 -0.01 14.31
CA SER A 138 5.35 -0.91 15.45
C SER A 138 5.82 -2.32 15.07
N VAL A 139 5.89 -2.64 13.78
CA VAL A 139 6.34 -3.95 13.25
C VAL A 139 7.86 -4.02 13.20
#